data_c5e58a10962c19b089458ff7b1fca49f
#
_entry.id   c5e58a10962c19b089458ff7b1fca49f
#
_cell.length_a   1.000
_cell.length_b   1.000
_cell.length_c   1.000
_cell.angle_alpha   90.00
_cell.angle_beta   90.00
_cell.angle_gamma   90.00
#
_symmetry.space_group_name_H-M   'P 1'
#
loop_
_entity.id
_entity.type
_entity.pdbx_description
1 polymer ?
#
loop_
_entity_poly.entity_id
_entity_poly.type
_entity_poly.pdbx_seq_one_letter_code
_entity_poly.pdbx_strand_id
1 'polypeptide(L)'
;LTLPLSRYYSNNAAQLPSPFKALQMGSVWRADRPQKGRFRQFTQCDIDILGDPTSMAEIELILATTTALGKICPDNAFTVRINDREILKGMALHCGFPEESLDQVFITLDKMDKIGLDGVEAELLELGYDESSVKTYLELMDTVTKDAAGVRMLGEKLADTLPKSVT
;
A
#
# COMPACT_ATOMS: atom_id res chain seq x y z
N LEU A 1 17.00 -4.01 7.15
CA LEU A 1 17.84 -3.81 5.96
C LEU A 1 17.72 -2.37 5.42
N THR A 2 16.56 -1.76 5.44
CA THR A 2 16.28 -0.42 4.86
C THR A 2 17.19 0.69 5.44
N LEU A 3 17.32 0.80 6.76
CA LEU A 3 18.18 1.83 7.39
C LEU A 3 19.67 1.70 7.00
N PRO A 4 20.28 0.50 7.05
CA PRO A 4 21.65 0.31 6.56
C PRO A 4 21.82 0.68 5.09
N LEU A 5 20.86 0.30 4.23
CA LEU A 5 20.88 0.66 2.81
C LEU A 5 20.81 2.17 2.61
N SER A 6 19.87 2.85 3.28
CA SER A 6 19.73 4.31 3.20
C SER A 6 21.02 5.03 3.61
N ARG A 7 21.67 4.56 4.68
CA ARG A 7 22.97 5.10 5.13
C ARG A 7 24.07 4.85 4.09
N TYR A 8 24.14 3.63 3.55
CA TYR A 8 25.10 3.29 2.50
C TYR A 8 24.91 4.19 1.26
N TYR A 9 23.66 4.32 0.79
CA TYR A 9 23.32 5.15 -0.34
C TYR A 9 23.69 6.61 -0.09
N SER A 10 23.30 7.19 1.04
CA SER A 10 23.60 8.60 1.39
C SER A 10 25.10 8.88 1.40
N ASN A 11 25.91 7.93 1.89
CA ASN A 11 27.36 8.11 1.98
C ASN A 11 28.08 7.91 0.64
N ASN A 12 27.46 7.23 -0.34
CA ASN A 12 28.11 6.83 -1.57
C ASN A 12 27.37 7.29 -2.83
N ALA A 13 26.30 8.09 -2.72
CA ALA A 13 25.41 8.43 -3.83
C ALA A 13 26.13 8.98 -5.06
N ALA A 14 27.20 9.78 -4.87
CA ALA A 14 27.98 10.35 -5.96
C ALA A 14 28.78 9.30 -6.78
N GLN A 15 28.95 8.09 -6.25
CA GLN A 15 29.73 7.01 -6.88
C GLN A 15 28.82 5.87 -7.37
N LEU A 16 27.54 5.90 -7.01
CA LEU A 16 26.56 4.87 -7.37
C LEU A 16 25.84 5.24 -8.68
N PRO A 17 25.39 4.25 -9.45
CA PRO A 17 24.55 4.53 -10.62
C PRO A 17 23.21 5.15 -10.21
N SER A 18 22.59 5.91 -11.11
CA SER A 18 21.25 6.44 -10.92
C SER A 18 20.36 5.97 -12.08
N PRO A 19 19.24 5.28 -11.81
CA PRO A 19 18.81 4.79 -10.49
C PRO A 19 19.72 3.69 -9.93
N PHE A 20 19.85 3.64 -8.61
CA PHE A 20 20.57 2.58 -7.91
C PHE A 20 19.60 1.46 -7.52
N LYS A 21 19.89 0.24 -8.00
CA LYS A 21 19.09 -0.95 -7.75
C LYS A 21 19.84 -1.88 -6.80
N ALA A 22 19.21 -2.28 -5.72
CA ALA A 22 19.82 -3.13 -4.71
C ALA A 22 18.97 -4.35 -4.42
N LEU A 23 19.65 -5.50 -4.26
CA LEU A 23 19.10 -6.71 -3.68
C LEU A 23 19.83 -6.96 -2.37
N GLN A 24 19.07 -7.09 -1.27
CA GLN A 24 19.61 -7.36 0.05
C GLN A 24 19.00 -8.65 0.59
N MET A 25 19.80 -9.51 1.17
CA MET A 25 19.32 -10.72 1.83
C MET A 25 20.10 -10.93 3.12
N GLY A 26 19.39 -11.14 4.21
CA GLY A 26 20.03 -11.37 5.51
C GLY A 26 19.02 -11.54 6.65
N SER A 27 19.56 -11.86 7.83
CA SER A 27 18.78 -11.99 9.04
C SER A 27 18.32 -10.63 9.55
N VAL A 28 17.05 -10.56 9.93
CA VAL A 28 16.44 -9.41 10.60
C VAL A 28 15.81 -9.83 11.91
N TRP A 29 15.68 -8.85 12.82
CA TRP A 29 15.10 -9.07 14.15
C TRP A 29 13.97 -8.07 14.40
N ARG A 30 12.85 -8.58 14.93
CA ARG A 30 11.70 -7.75 15.33
C ARG A 30 11.27 -8.11 16.74
N ALA A 31 10.84 -7.11 17.50
CA ALA A 31 10.35 -7.30 18.88
C ALA A 31 8.90 -7.81 18.94
N ASP A 32 8.41 -8.40 17.87
CA ASP A 32 7.07 -8.94 17.77
C ASP A 32 6.83 -10.07 18.77
N ARG A 33 5.57 -10.22 19.20
CA ARG A 33 5.17 -11.37 20.01
C ARG A 33 5.28 -12.65 19.17
N PRO A 34 6.10 -13.63 19.58
CA PRO A 34 6.25 -14.88 18.84
C PRO A 34 4.93 -15.66 18.76
N GLN A 35 4.60 -16.18 17.58
CA GLN A 35 3.46 -17.07 17.35
C GLN A 35 3.72 -17.92 16.12
N LYS A 36 2.82 -18.86 15.80
CA LYS A 36 2.99 -19.72 14.63
C LYS A 36 3.20 -18.89 13.35
N GLY A 37 4.34 -19.11 12.68
CA GLY A 37 4.70 -18.37 11.47
C GLY A 37 5.27 -16.96 11.69
N ARG A 38 5.42 -16.51 12.96
CA ARG A 38 5.98 -15.19 13.29
C ARG A 38 7.11 -15.34 14.31
N PHE A 39 8.32 -15.14 13.86
CA PHE A 39 9.54 -15.29 14.65
C PHE A 39 10.19 -13.92 14.89
N ARG A 40 10.95 -13.82 15.99
CA ARG A 40 11.72 -12.60 16.29
C ARG A 40 12.95 -12.45 15.40
N GLN A 41 13.46 -13.54 14.87
CA GLN A 41 14.54 -13.58 13.89
C GLN A 41 14.07 -14.36 12.67
N PHE A 42 14.28 -13.82 11.49
CA PHE A 42 13.98 -14.46 10.21
C PHE A 42 14.85 -13.88 9.10
N THR A 43 14.95 -14.56 7.96
CA THR A 43 15.63 -14.04 6.79
C THR A 43 14.66 -13.17 5.97
N GLN A 44 15.10 -11.98 5.61
CA GLN A 44 14.37 -11.08 4.72
C GLN A 44 15.17 -10.92 3.42
N CYS A 45 14.46 -10.85 2.31
CA CYS A 45 15.01 -10.55 0.99
C CYS A 45 14.29 -9.30 0.48
N ASP A 46 15.03 -8.20 0.34
CA ASP A 46 14.50 -6.91 -0.10
C ASP A 46 15.09 -6.53 -1.45
N ILE A 47 14.25 -5.95 -2.30
CA ILE A 47 14.68 -5.30 -3.53
C ILE A 47 14.26 -3.82 -3.46
N ASP A 48 15.21 -2.95 -3.74
CA ASP A 48 15.04 -1.51 -3.65
C ASP A 48 15.53 -0.81 -4.91
N ILE A 49 14.84 0.24 -5.32
CA ILE A 49 15.27 1.17 -6.38
C ILE A 49 15.30 2.57 -5.76
N LEU A 50 16.46 3.22 -5.87
CA LEU A 50 16.71 4.54 -5.30
C LEU A 50 17.10 5.52 -6.40
N GLY A 51 16.55 6.74 -6.37
CA GLY A 51 16.90 7.78 -7.33
C GLY A 51 16.08 7.78 -8.62
N ASP A 52 14.98 7.04 -8.70
CA ASP A 52 13.98 7.16 -9.75
C ASP A 52 12.73 7.85 -9.19
N PRO A 53 12.38 9.05 -9.64
CA PRO A 53 11.19 9.79 -9.18
C PRO A 53 9.92 9.40 -9.94
N THR A 54 9.97 8.41 -10.83
CA THR A 54 8.85 8.01 -11.68
C THR A 54 8.22 6.70 -11.21
N SER A 55 7.00 6.40 -11.63
CA SER A 55 6.32 5.11 -11.37
C SER A 55 6.99 3.92 -12.07
N MET A 56 8.04 4.14 -12.84
CA MET A 56 8.77 3.05 -13.51
C MET A 56 9.47 2.15 -12.48
N ALA A 57 9.89 2.71 -11.35
CA ALA A 57 10.48 1.93 -10.26
C ALA A 57 9.48 0.92 -9.68
N GLU A 58 8.23 1.35 -9.41
CA GLU A 58 7.18 0.45 -8.92
C GLU A 58 6.83 -0.63 -9.93
N ILE A 59 6.70 -0.28 -11.21
CA ILE A 59 6.42 -1.24 -12.30
C ILE A 59 7.53 -2.28 -12.38
N GLU A 60 8.79 -1.87 -12.31
CA GLU A 60 9.94 -2.77 -12.35
C GLU A 60 9.98 -3.69 -11.13
N LEU A 61 9.71 -3.18 -9.92
CA LEU A 61 9.64 -3.98 -8.69
C LEU A 61 8.52 -5.03 -8.75
N ILE A 62 7.36 -4.67 -9.27
CA ILE A 62 6.24 -5.61 -9.47
C ILE A 62 6.67 -6.71 -10.44
N LEU A 63 7.26 -6.35 -11.59
CA LEU A 63 7.71 -7.30 -12.59
C LEU A 63 8.80 -8.23 -12.06
N ALA A 64 9.78 -7.69 -11.35
CA ALA A 64 10.86 -8.47 -10.75
C ALA A 64 10.32 -9.46 -9.70
N THR A 65 9.44 -9.00 -8.82
CA THR A 65 8.84 -9.82 -7.76
C THR A 65 7.96 -10.93 -8.35
N THR A 66 7.10 -10.60 -9.30
CA THR A 66 6.21 -11.60 -9.93
C THR A 66 7.02 -12.64 -10.71
N THR A 67 8.07 -12.21 -11.40
CA THR A 67 8.98 -13.12 -12.12
C THR A 67 9.72 -14.05 -11.15
N ALA A 68 10.22 -13.52 -10.03
CA ALA A 68 10.91 -14.31 -9.02
C ALA A 68 9.97 -15.34 -8.38
N LEU A 69 8.77 -14.91 -7.96
CA LEU A 69 7.78 -15.82 -7.36
C LEU A 69 7.33 -16.90 -8.33
N GLY A 70 7.10 -16.57 -9.60
CA GLY A 70 6.76 -17.56 -10.62
C GLY A 70 7.85 -18.62 -10.86
N LYS A 71 9.12 -18.27 -10.62
CA LYS A 71 10.22 -19.22 -10.69
C LYS A 71 10.41 -20.06 -9.41
N ILE A 72 10.18 -19.44 -8.25
CA ILE A 72 10.35 -20.11 -6.94
C ILE A 72 9.17 -21.02 -6.62
N CYS A 73 7.96 -20.59 -6.97
CA CYS A 73 6.70 -21.27 -6.67
C CYS A 73 5.85 -21.42 -7.94
N PRO A 74 6.29 -22.21 -8.93
CA PRO A 74 5.64 -22.28 -10.25
C PRO A 74 4.21 -22.82 -10.21
N ASP A 75 3.90 -23.65 -9.20
CA ASP A 75 2.58 -24.27 -9.05
C ASP A 75 1.58 -23.43 -8.23
N ASN A 76 2.02 -22.26 -7.74
CA ASN A 76 1.17 -21.39 -6.93
C ASN A 76 0.65 -20.19 -7.73
N ALA A 77 -0.65 -19.97 -7.68
CA ALA A 77 -1.24 -18.72 -8.12
C ALA A 77 -1.06 -17.64 -7.05
N PHE A 78 -0.77 -16.41 -7.48
CA PHE A 78 -0.70 -15.25 -6.59
C PHE A 78 -1.33 -14.04 -7.25
N THR A 79 -1.81 -13.11 -6.43
CA THR A 79 -2.42 -11.85 -6.87
C THR A 79 -1.58 -10.70 -6.35
N VAL A 80 -1.21 -9.78 -7.24
CA VAL A 80 -0.59 -8.51 -6.86
C VAL A 80 -1.70 -7.52 -6.56
N ARG A 81 -1.74 -7.01 -5.33
CA ARG A 81 -2.65 -5.93 -4.93
C ARG A 81 -1.87 -4.62 -4.92
N ILE A 82 -2.31 -3.68 -5.72
CA ILE A 82 -1.70 -2.34 -5.84
C ILE A 82 -2.70 -1.34 -5.29
N ASN A 83 -2.21 -0.38 -4.52
CA ASN A 83 -3.01 0.71 -3.99
C ASN A 83 -2.16 1.97 -3.90
N ASP A 84 -2.83 3.13 -4.00
CA ASP A 84 -2.26 4.43 -3.76
C ASP A 84 -2.98 5.10 -2.58
N ARG A 85 -2.22 5.58 -1.61
CA ARG A 85 -2.77 6.22 -0.40
C ARG A 85 -3.51 7.52 -0.72
N GLU A 86 -3.08 8.24 -1.75
CA GLU A 86 -3.74 9.46 -2.20
C GLU A 86 -5.13 9.19 -2.78
N ILE A 87 -5.33 8.05 -3.45
CA ILE A 87 -6.64 7.61 -3.93
C ILE A 87 -7.57 7.34 -2.74
N LEU A 88 -7.10 6.61 -1.73
CA LEU A 88 -7.90 6.36 -0.51
C LEU A 88 -8.25 7.65 0.21
N LYS A 89 -7.30 8.58 0.30
CA LYS A 89 -7.51 9.93 0.86
C LYS A 89 -8.56 10.69 0.06
N GLY A 90 -8.43 10.72 -1.27
CA GLY A 90 -9.39 11.38 -2.16
C GLY A 90 -10.79 10.81 -2.01
N MET A 91 -10.93 9.49 -1.92
CA MET A 91 -12.22 8.81 -1.67
C MET A 91 -12.83 9.24 -0.34
N ALA A 92 -12.06 9.25 0.75
CA ALA A 92 -12.56 9.62 2.06
C ALA A 92 -12.99 11.10 2.10
N LEU A 93 -12.20 12.00 1.55
CA LEU A 93 -12.56 13.43 1.44
C LEU A 93 -13.81 13.64 0.60
N HIS A 94 -13.95 12.92 -0.53
CA HIS A 94 -15.13 12.96 -1.39
C HIS A 94 -16.40 12.51 -0.65
N CYS A 95 -16.27 11.54 0.24
CA CYS A 95 -17.37 11.05 1.07
C CYS A 95 -17.64 11.90 2.32
N GLY A 96 -16.88 12.98 2.54
CA GLY A 96 -17.11 13.95 3.60
C GLY A 96 -16.38 13.66 4.92
N PHE A 97 -15.40 12.78 4.95
CA PHE A 97 -14.56 12.59 6.13
C PHE A 97 -13.66 13.80 6.35
N PRO A 98 -13.50 14.30 7.59
CA PRO A 98 -12.55 15.36 7.91
C PRO A 98 -11.11 14.94 7.65
N GLU A 99 -10.29 15.83 7.11
CA GLU A 99 -8.89 15.51 6.78
C GLU A 99 -8.07 15.08 8.00
N GLU A 100 -8.31 15.69 9.15
CA GLU A 100 -7.65 15.37 10.41
C GLU A 100 -7.96 13.97 10.96
N SER A 101 -9.01 13.33 10.47
CA SER A 101 -9.47 12.00 10.94
C SER A 101 -9.05 10.85 10.04
N LEU A 102 -8.43 11.12 8.89
CA LEU A 102 -8.14 10.11 7.86
C LEU A 102 -7.24 8.99 8.36
N ASP A 103 -6.27 9.28 9.22
CA ASP A 103 -5.39 8.24 9.77
C ASP A 103 -6.19 7.20 10.57
N GLN A 104 -7.18 7.64 11.36
CA GLN A 104 -8.05 6.74 12.12
C GLN A 104 -8.96 5.92 11.21
N VAL A 105 -9.50 6.54 10.16
CA VAL A 105 -10.29 5.85 9.13
C VAL A 105 -9.47 4.74 8.48
N PHE A 106 -8.24 5.03 8.08
CA PHE A 106 -7.37 4.05 7.44
C PHE A 106 -6.94 2.91 8.37
N ILE A 107 -6.70 3.18 9.66
CA ILE A 107 -6.44 2.13 10.66
C ILE A 107 -7.63 1.17 10.78
N THR A 108 -8.85 1.67 10.69
CA THR A 108 -10.05 0.83 10.72
C THR A 108 -10.22 0.05 9.42
N LEU A 109 -9.97 0.66 8.27
CA LEU A 109 -10.00 -0.02 6.97
C LEU A 109 -8.97 -1.15 6.85
N ASP A 110 -7.78 -1.00 7.42
CA ASP A 110 -6.75 -2.05 7.45
C ASP A 110 -7.21 -3.33 8.17
N LYS A 111 -8.29 -3.25 8.94
CA LYS A 111 -8.90 -4.42 9.58
C LYS A 111 -9.90 -5.15 8.69
N MET A 112 -10.24 -4.62 7.52
CA MET A 112 -11.28 -5.15 6.63
C MET A 112 -11.13 -6.64 6.32
N ASP A 113 -9.91 -7.12 6.09
CA ASP A 113 -9.63 -8.54 5.84
C ASP A 113 -9.94 -9.44 7.07
N LYS A 114 -10.09 -8.86 8.27
CA LYS A 114 -10.31 -9.58 9.53
C LYS A 114 -11.76 -9.49 10.00
N ILE A 115 -12.38 -8.32 9.88
CA ILE A 115 -13.71 -8.04 10.45
C ILE A 115 -14.81 -7.85 9.37
N GLY A 116 -14.42 -7.84 8.09
CA GLY A 116 -15.34 -7.62 6.97
C GLY A 116 -15.84 -6.17 6.86
N LEU A 117 -16.63 -5.90 5.83
CA LEU A 117 -17.23 -4.57 5.61
C LEU A 117 -18.15 -4.16 6.75
N ASP A 118 -19.01 -5.06 7.22
CA ASP A 118 -19.95 -4.79 8.31
C ASP A 118 -19.23 -4.43 9.61
N GLY A 119 -18.13 -5.09 9.90
CA GLY A 119 -17.30 -4.78 11.06
C GLY A 119 -16.60 -3.43 10.96
N VAL A 120 -16.13 -3.06 9.76
CA VAL A 120 -15.56 -1.74 9.50
C VAL A 120 -16.62 -0.64 9.64
N GLU A 121 -17.81 -0.84 9.08
CA GLU A 121 -18.95 0.08 9.23
C GLU A 121 -19.26 0.32 10.69
N ALA A 122 -19.45 -0.76 11.46
CA ALA A 122 -19.77 -0.67 12.88
C ALA A 122 -18.70 0.10 13.68
N GLU A 123 -17.41 -0.19 13.44
CA GLU A 123 -16.31 0.49 14.13
C GLU A 123 -16.21 1.97 13.76
N LEU A 124 -16.43 2.34 12.49
CA LEU A 124 -16.43 3.75 12.08
C LEU A 124 -17.60 4.53 12.68
N LEU A 125 -18.79 3.92 12.77
CA LEU A 125 -19.96 4.53 13.44
C LEU A 125 -19.72 4.67 14.95
N GLU A 126 -19.09 3.69 15.61
CA GLU A 126 -18.74 3.76 17.04
C GLU A 126 -17.71 4.88 17.31
N LEU A 127 -16.82 5.16 16.36
CA LEU A 127 -15.90 6.31 16.42
C LEU A 127 -16.58 7.66 16.20
N GLY A 128 -17.88 7.68 15.89
CA GLY A 128 -18.69 8.90 15.75
C GLY A 128 -18.67 9.55 14.37
N TYR A 129 -18.23 8.83 13.34
CA TYR A 129 -18.32 9.33 11.97
C TYR A 129 -19.76 9.32 11.46
N ASP A 130 -20.07 10.24 10.55
CA ASP A 130 -21.40 10.36 9.97
C ASP A 130 -21.79 9.11 9.17
N GLU A 131 -22.99 8.59 9.41
CA GLU A 131 -23.48 7.35 8.81
C GLU A 131 -23.53 7.42 7.28
N SER A 132 -23.91 8.58 6.72
CA SER A 132 -24.00 8.73 5.27
C SER A 132 -22.60 8.72 4.63
N SER A 133 -21.63 9.34 5.28
CA SER A 133 -20.22 9.34 4.84
C SER A 133 -19.64 7.94 4.87
N VAL A 134 -19.86 7.19 5.95
CA VAL A 134 -19.39 5.81 6.11
C VAL A 134 -19.98 4.91 5.02
N LYS A 135 -21.31 4.93 4.84
CA LYS A 135 -21.98 4.11 3.82
C LYS A 135 -21.52 4.43 2.41
N THR A 136 -21.45 5.73 2.06
CA THR A 136 -21.00 6.15 0.73
C THR A 136 -19.57 5.69 0.45
N TYR A 137 -18.70 5.74 1.46
CA TYR A 137 -17.31 5.31 1.32
C TYR A 137 -17.19 3.80 1.10
N LEU A 138 -17.89 3.00 1.89
CA LEU A 138 -17.88 1.54 1.77
C LEU A 138 -18.53 1.07 0.47
N GLU A 139 -19.63 1.69 0.04
CA GLU A 139 -20.24 1.44 -1.27
C GLU A 139 -19.29 1.79 -2.42
N LEU A 140 -18.56 2.90 -2.31
CA LEU A 140 -17.58 3.29 -3.32
C LEU A 140 -16.44 2.26 -3.41
N MET A 141 -15.98 1.73 -2.28
CA MET A 141 -14.95 0.68 -2.25
C MET A 141 -15.43 -0.65 -2.83
N ASP A 142 -16.71 -1.00 -2.63
CA ASP A 142 -17.27 -2.26 -3.11
C ASP A 142 -17.63 -2.20 -4.61
N THR A 143 -18.12 -1.06 -5.08
CA THR A 143 -18.60 -0.89 -6.47
C THR A 143 -17.50 -0.62 -7.48
N VAL A 144 -16.34 -0.14 -7.04
CA VAL A 144 -15.21 0.10 -7.94
C VAL A 144 -14.62 -1.22 -8.43
N THR A 145 -14.70 -1.44 -9.73
CA THR A 145 -14.03 -2.60 -10.34
C THR A 145 -12.51 -2.46 -10.20
N LYS A 146 -11.87 -3.57 -9.79
CA LYS A 146 -10.42 -3.60 -9.49
C LYS A 146 -9.60 -3.83 -10.76
N ASP A 147 -9.90 -3.07 -11.81
CA ASP A 147 -9.23 -3.06 -13.10
C ASP A 147 -8.92 -1.62 -13.56
N ALA A 148 -8.19 -1.48 -14.67
CA ALA A 148 -7.79 -0.18 -15.19
C ALA A 148 -8.97 0.74 -15.55
N ALA A 149 -10.12 0.17 -15.97
CA ALA A 149 -11.31 0.94 -16.29
C ALA A 149 -11.96 1.50 -15.03
N GLY A 150 -12.13 0.66 -14.00
CA GLY A 150 -12.68 1.07 -12.71
C GLY A 150 -11.83 2.14 -12.03
N VAL A 151 -10.50 2.00 -12.07
CA VAL A 151 -9.58 3.01 -11.50
C VAL A 151 -9.70 4.36 -12.23
N ARG A 152 -9.84 4.36 -13.57
CA ARG A 152 -10.07 5.61 -14.33
C ARG A 152 -11.40 6.26 -13.99
N MET A 153 -12.48 5.50 -13.94
CA MET A 153 -13.81 6.01 -13.53
C MET A 153 -13.77 6.59 -12.13
N LEU A 154 -13.06 5.94 -11.20
CA LEU A 154 -12.85 6.46 -9.86
C LEU A 154 -12.07 7.78 -9.89
N GLY A 155 -10.98 7.87 -10.65
CA GLY A 155 -10.21 9.09 -10.83
C GLY A 155 -11.04 10.26 -11.35
N GLU A 156 -11.89 10.02 -12.36
CA GLU A 156 -12.83 11.02 -12.88
C GLU A 156 -13.84 11.48 -11.82
N LYS A 157 -14.37 10.54 -11.03
CA LYS A 157 -15.32 10.84 -9.94
C LYS A 157 -14.68 11.63 -8.81
N LEU A 158 -13.40 11.40 -8.54
CA LEU A 158 -12.64 12.03 -7.46
C LEU A 158 -11.82 13.25 -7.92
N ALA A 159 -11.98 13.72 -9.16
CA ALA A 159 -11.12 14.75 -9.74
C ALA A 159 -10.96 16.02 -8.87
N ASP A 160 -12.01 16.38 -8.13
CA ASP A 160 -12.01 17.56 -7.24
C ASP A 160 -11.30 17.33 -5.90
N THR A 161 -11.08 16.09 -5.51
CA THR A 161 -10.52 15.71 -4.20
C THR A 161 -9.15 15.05 -4.31
N LEU A 162 -8.74 14.65 -5.52
CA LEU A 162 -7.41 14.08 -5.78
C LEU A 162 -6.36 15.18 -6.00
N PRO A 163 -5.13 15.00 -5.52
CA PRO A 163 -4.03 15.86 -5.88
C PRO A 163 -3.75 15.79 -7.39
N LYS A 164 -3.32 16.90 -7.99
CA LYS A 164 -2.99 16.98 -9.43
C LYS A 164 -1.90 16.01 -9.89
N SER A 165 -1.14 15.44 -8.96
CA SER A 165 -0.12 14.42 -9.24
C SER A 165 -0.71 13.03 -9.48
N VAL A 166 -1.99 12.82 -9.19
CA VAL A 166 -2.70 11.51 -9.30
C VAL A 166 -3.72 11.54 -10.45
N THR A 167 -4.09 12.70 -10.93
CA THR A 167 -4.96 12.92 -12.10
C THR A 167 -4.11 13.12 -13.34
#